data_3932787557d23501db89387bfdd5086e
#
_entry.id   3932787557d23501db89387bfdd5086e
#
_cell.length_a   1.000
_cell.length_b   1.000
_cell.length_c   1.000
_cell.angle_alpha   90.00
_cell.angle_beta   90.00
_cell.angle_gamma   90.00
#
_symmetry.space_group_name_H-M   'P 1'
#
loop_
_entity.id
_entity.type
_entity.pdbx_description
1 polymer ?
#
loop_
_entity_poly.entity_id
_entity_poly.type
_entity_poly.pdbx_seq_one_letter_code
_entity_poly.pdbx_strand_id
1 'polypeptide(L)'
;MNRRPRSIQATLQIAFFIVSFVIFFSYMLYFVITETKKIKQQAFDTIEQNTLTVASFVDSEISTLDTVAQNIAYSNLVKERFATYLDYSGIPTAGYDNVQNAKVLTDLLTAIIGPNRPVDQLYLYSMEHGVFGNGLDNMATTESASSFPWYEALLDSPHQKIILCNTDDRLTKYYSYAEGSHFLSLYSVYRSNYNTPQGIIEVKRSITSLYSKIKSLSTSYGEKIYICDAGGALVYPLSSSSEYQAYYDYITSLDFVSDVNVAVFEKDSYIFHTTSDYSGFTTFIVVQNHDLLKPIYHFVQINLMIFILITIFTLFLSIMVAKFITIPITRIYTQVQSFHMNETDQTDE
;
A
#
# COMPACT_ATOMS: atom_id res chain seq x y z
N MET A 1 -67.51 -15.51 11.45
CA MET A 1 -66.58 -14.38 11.22
C MET A 1 -66.98 -13.68 9.91
N ASN A 2 -67.81 -12.65 9.95
CA ASN A 2 -68.28 -11.94 8.76
C ASN A 2 -67.15 -11.04 8.21
N ARG A 3 -66.49 -11.49 7.15
CA ARG A 3 -65.58 -10.63 6.39
C ARG A 3 -66.45 -9.61 5.61
N ARG A 4 -66.47 -8.38 6.02
CA ARG A 4 -67.04 -7.29 5.22
C ARG A 4 -66.35 -7.32 3.83
N PRO A 5 -67.11 -7.25 2.72
CA PRO A 5 -66.49 -7.21 1.39
C PRO A 5 -65.59 -5.96 1.30
N ARG A 6 -64.28 -6.18 0.99
CA ARG A 6 -63.37 -5.08 0.72
C ARG A 6 -63.89 -4.32 -0.49
N SER A 7 -63.91 -2.99 -0.40
CA SER A 7 -64.31 -2.18 -1.55
C SER A 7 -63.39 -2.46 -2.74
N ILE A 8 -63.92 -2.47 -3.94
CA ILE A 8 -63.17 -2.73 -5.21
C ILE A 8 -61.93 -1.79 -5.25
N GLN A 9 -62.09 -0.57 -4.76
CA GLN A 9 -61.00 0.42 -4.63
C GLN A 9 -59.85 -0.07 -3.75
N ALA A 10 -60.15 -0.63 -2.57
CA ALA A 10 -59.13 -1.15 -1.66
C ALA A 10 -58.37 -2.35 -2.24
N THR A 11 -59.10 -3.25 -2.96
CA THR A 11 -58.48 -4.37 -3.60
C THR A 11 -57.54 -3.99 -4.74
N LEU A 12 -57.96 -3.03 -5.58
CA LEU A 12 -57.14 -2.53 -6.70
C LEU A 12 -55.90 -1.77 -6.16
N GLN A 13 -56.06 -0.97 -5.10
CA GLN A 13 -54.97 -0.27 -4.45
C GLN A 13 -53.90 -1.22 -3.88
N ILE A 14 -54.36 -2.24 -3.16
CA ILE A 14 -53.45 -3.27 -2.59
C ILE A 14 -52.72 -4.04 -3.69
N ALA A 15 -53.44 -4.45 -4.73
CA ALA A 15 -52.85 -5.18 -5.85
C ALA A 15 -51.78 -4.39 -6.58
N PHE A 16 -52.08 -3.09 -6.90
CA PHE A 16 -51.10 -2.23 -7.56
C PHE A 16 -49.85 -1.98 -6.68
N PHE A 17 -50.09 -1.72 -5.37
CA PHE A 17 -49.00 -1.52 -4.42
C PHE A 17 -48.11 -2.77 -4.31
N ILE A 18 -48.70 -3.97 -4.16
CA ILE A 18 -47.95 -5.22 -4.03
C ILE A 18 -47.11 -5.47 -5.29
N VAL A 19 -47.70 -5.34 -6.48
CA VAL A 19 -46.95 -5.55 -7.73
C VAL A 19 -45.78 -4.58 -7.86
N SER A 20 -46.01 -3.28 -7.64
CA SER A 20 -44.98 -2.26 -7.70
C SER A 20 -43.89 -2.49 -6.64
N PHE A 21 -44.28 -2.83 -5.42
CA PHE A 21 -43.36 -3.11 -4.32
C PHE A 21 -42.47 -4.31 -4.64
N VAL A 22 -43.02 -5.41 -5.16
CA VAL A 22 -42.24 -6.61 -5.53
C VAL A 22 -41.23 -6.30 -6.62
N ILE A 23 -41.62 -5.52 -7.64
CA ILE A 23 -40.71 -5.13 -8.72
C ILE A 23 -39.55 -4.28 -8.18
N PHE A 24 -39.86 -3.21 -7.43
CA PHE A 24 -38.83 -2.34 -6.88
C PHE A 24 -37.93 -3.04 -5.86
N PHE A 25 -38.49 -3.90 -5.01
CA PHE A 25 -37.73 -4.68 -4.04
C PHE A 25 -36.78 -5.65 -4.71
N SER A 26 -37.23 -6.38 -5.73
CA SER A 26 -36.39 -7.32 -6.49
C SER A 26 -35.26 -6.58 -7.21
N TYR A 27 -35.54 -5.45 -7.81
CA TYR A 27 -34.52 -4.61 -8.46
C TYR A 27 -33.51 -4.08 -7.44
N MET A 28 -33.94 -3.53 -6.33
CA MET A 28 -33.10 -3.03 -5.26
C MET A 28 -32.21 -4.14 -4.70
N LEU A 29 -32.75 -5.33 -4.45
CA LEU A 29 -31.97 -6.45 -3.94
C LEU A 29 -30.90 -6.88 -4.93
N TYR A 30 -31.24 -7.02 -6.22
CA TYR A 30 -30.29 -7.35 -7.28
C TYR A 30 -29.17 -6.30 -7.38
N PHE A 31 -29.55 -5.00 -7.36
CA PHE A 31 -28.63 -3.89 -7.45
C PHE A 31 -27.64 -3.85 -6.27
N VAL A 32 -28.15 -3.96 -5.04
CA VAL A 32 -27.33 -3.97 -3.83
C VAL A 32 -26.32 -5.15 -3.84
N ILE A 33 -26.78 -6.35 -4.19
CA ILE A 33 -25.90 -7.51 -4.25
C ILE A 33 -24.79 -7.32 -5.29
N THR A 34 -25.16 -6.83 -6.47
CA THR A 34 -24.20 -6.66 -7.58
C THR A 34 -23.17 -5.58 -7.27
N GLU A 35 -23.64 -4.42 -6.81
CA GLU A 35 -22.73 -3.30 -6.50
C GLU A 35 -21.85 -3.58 -5.27
N THR A 36 -22.37 -4.27 -4.25
CA THR A 36 -21.55 -4.71 -3.10
C THR A 36 -20.38 -5.60 -3.53
N LYS A 37 -20.63 -6.54 -4.46
CA LYS A 37 -19.54 -7.36 -5.02
C LYS A 37 -18.51 -6.54 -5.77
N LYS A 38 -18.95 -5.57 -6.57
CA LYS A 38 -18.03 -4.69 -7.30
C LYS A 38 -17.20 -3.82 -6.36
N ILE A 39 -17.83 -3.20 -5.35
CA ILE A 39 -17.12 -2.36 -4.36
C ILE A 39 -16.06 -3.20 -3.64
N LYS A 40 -16.40 -4.43 -3.23
CA LYS A 40 -15.44 -5.33 -2.60
C LYS A 40 -14.27 -5.66 -3.54
N GLN A 41 -14.56 -6.03 -4.79
CA GLN A 41 -13.53 -6.35 -5.79
C GLN A 41 -12.62 -5.15 -6.05
N GLN A 42 -13.17 -3.96 -6.24
CA GLN A 42 -12.41 -2.73 -6.43
C GLN A 42 -11.51 -2.40 -5.23
N ALA A 43 -11.99 -2.66 -4.00
CA ALA A 43 -11.18 -2.49 -2.81
C ALA A 43 -9.98 -3.45 -2.81
N PHE A 44 -10.19 -4.73 -3.14
CA PHE A 44 -9.12 -5.72 -3.25
C PHE A 44 -8.10 -5.32 -4.32
N ASP A 45 -8.56 -4.97 -5.53
CA ASP A 45 -7.70 -4.55 -6.64
C ASP A 45 -6.89 -3.31 -6.27
N THR A 46 -7.49 -2.36 -5.54
CA THR A 46 -6.80 -1.15 -5.06
C THR A 46 -5.70 -1.48 -4.07
N ILE A 47 -5.97 -2.34 -3.08
CA ILE A 47 -4.99 -2.72 -2.06
C ILE A 47 -3.85 -3.55 -2.68
N GLU A 48 -4.17 -4.43 -3.62
CA GLU A 48 -3.18 -5.18 -4.40
C GLU A 48 -2.25 -4.24 -5.16
N GLN A 49 -2.79 -3.26 -5.88
CA GLN A 49 -2.01 -2.24 -6.57
C GLN A 49 -1.17 -1.38 -5.61
N ASN A 50 -1.72 -1.02 -4.45
CA ASN A 50 -0.95 -0.31 -3.42
C ASN A 50 0.21 -1.16 -2.92
N THR A 51 0.02 -2.46 -2.72
CA THR A 51 1.08 -3.39 -2.28
C THR A 51 2.22 -3.45 -3.29
N LEU A 52 1.92 -3.61 -4.58
CA LEU A 52 2.91 -3.57 -5.66
C LEU A 52 3.60 -2.21 -5.76
N THR A 53 2.86 -1.12 -5.58
CA THR A 53 3.40 0.24 -5.63
C THR A 53 4.41 0.46 -4.50
N VAL A 54 4.10 0.03 -3.28
CA VAL A 54 5.04 0.12 -2.15
C VAL A 54 6.28 -0.73 -2.40
N ALA A 55 6.12 -1.97 -2.85
CA ALA A 55 7.25 -2.83 -3.20
C ALA A 55 8.15 -2.20 -4.28
N SER A 56 7.56 -1.59 -5.31
CA SER A 56 8.30 -0.89 -6.37
C SER A 56 9.04 0.34 -5.85
N PHE A 57 8.51 1.04 -4.84
CA PHE A 57 9.22 2.16 -4.20
C PHE A 57 10.48 1.67 -3.49
N VAL A 58 10.39 0.54 -2.77
CA VAL A 58 11.54 -0.09 -2.10
C VAL A 58 12.60 -0.47 -3.14
N ASP A 59 12.20 -1.19 -4.18
CA ASP A 59 13.11 -1.64 -5.23
C ASP A 59 13.76 -0.47 -5.99
N SER A 60 13.03 0.61 -6.22
CA SER A 60 13.56 1.84 -6.82
C SER A 60 14.63 2.51 -5.96
N GLU A 61 14.42 2.55 -4.62
CA GLU A 61 15.43 3.09 -3.70
C GLU A 61 16.69 2.21 -3.70
N ILE A 62 16.53 0.89 -3.63
CA ILE A 62 17.62 -0.08 -3.66
C ILE A 62 18.37 -0.04 -4.99
N SER A 63 17.66 0.03 -6.12
CA SER A 63 18.26 0.15 -7.46
C SER A 63 19.11 1.43 -7.60
N THR A 64 18.68 2.49 -6.95
CA THR A 64 19.46 3.75 -6.90
C THR A 64 20.80 3.54 -6.16
N LEU A 65 20.76 2.88 -4.99
CA LEU A 65 21.97 2.55 -4.24
C LEU A 65 22.90 1.63 -5.04
N ASP A 66 22.32 0.59 -5.67
CA ASP A 66 23.07 -0.38 -6.46
C ASP A 66 23.76 0.28 -7.65
N THR A 67 23.08 1.17 -8.35
CA THR A 67 23.67 1.92 -9.48
C THR A 67 24.87 2.74 -9.05
N VAL A 68 24.80 3.44 -7.92
CA VAL A 68 25.93 4.20 -7.39
C VAL A 68 27.08 3.27 -6.97
N ALA A 69 26.76 2.17 -6.26
CA ALA A 69 27.76 1.20 -5.85
C ALA A 69 28.48 0.58 -7.05
N GLN A 70 27.76 0.23 -8.10
CA GLN A 70 28.34 -0.32 -9.34
C GLN A 70 29.24 0.68 -10.06
N ASN A 71 28.79 1.95 -10.20
CA ASN A 71 29.58 3.00 -10.82
C ASN A 71 30.94 3.16 -10.11
N ILE A 72 30.97 3.04 -8.80
CA ILE A 72 32.19 3.09 -8.00
C ILE A 72 33.02 1.82 -8.17
N ALA A 73 32.37 0.64 -8.09
CA ALA A 73 33.04 -0.67 -8.22
C ALA A 73 33.73 -0.84 -9.57
N TYR A 74 33.18 -0.27 -10.64
CA TYR A 74 33.77 -0.33 -11.99
C TYR A 74 34.75 0.81 -12.29
N SER A 75 34.86 1.84 -11.41
CA SER A 75 35.79 2.94 -11.59
C SER A 75 37.22 2.55 -11.16
N ASN A 76 38.06 2.24 -12.11
CA ASN A 76 39.50 1.98 -11.82
C ASN A 76 40.19 3.21 -11.18
N LEU A 77 39.75 4.40 -11.56
CA LEU A 77 40.29 5.65 -10.98
C LEU A 77 39.95 5.78 -9.50
N VAL A 78 38.73 5.40 -9.06
CA VAL A 78 38.40 5.38 -7.62
C VAL A 78 39.27 4.38 -6.88
N LYS A 79 39.43 3.18 -7.40
CA LYS A 79 40.26 2.12 -6.79
C LYS A 79 41.70 2.56 -6.61
N GLU A 80 42.30 3.14 -7.66
CA GLU A 80 43.68 3.64 -7.64
C GLU A 80 43.82 4.80 -6.63
N ARG A 81 42.90 5.76 -6.63
CA ARG A 81 42.95 6.92 -5.71
C ARG A 81 42.70 6.52 -4.27
N PHE A 82 41.85 5.54 -4.05
CA PHE A 82 41.62 5.01 -2.69
C PHE A 82 42.85 4.25 -2.18
N ALA A 83 43.50 3.41 -3.00
CA ALA A 83 44.73 2.77 -2.63
C ALA A 83 45.84 3.79 -2.30
N THR A 84 46.01 4.81 -3.16
CA THR A 84 46.97 5.91 -2.91
C THR A 84 46.69 6.65 -1.60
N TYR A 85 45.39 6.90 -1.31
CA TYR A 85 44.99 7.53 -0.03
C TYR A 85 45.38 6.67 1.17
N LEU A 86 45.18 5.34 1.10
CA LEU A 86 45.55 4.39 2.16
C LEU A 86 47.06 4.33 2.43
N ASP A 87 47.87 4.37 1.39
CA ASP A 87 49.35 4.33 1.50
C ASP A 87 49.89 5.54 2.34
N TYR A 88 49.20 6.66 2.30
CA TYR A 88 49.60 7.88 3.03
C TYR A 88 48.86 8.07 4.36
N SER A 89 47.72 7.40 4.59
CA SER A 89 46.89 7.62 5.77
C SER A 89 47.52 7.27 7.11
N GLY A 90 48.50 6.35 7.12
CA GLY A 90 49.24 5.91 8.30
C GLY A 90 50.57 6.62 8.55
N ILE A 91 50.96 7.58 7.71
CA ILE A 91 52.26 8.26 7.80
C ILE A 91 52.14 9.64 8.43
N PRO A 92 52.62 9.88 9.66
CA PRO A 92 52.47 11.16 10.33
C PRO A 92 53.12 12.34 9.60
N THR A 93 54.11 12.11 8.76
CA THR A 93 54.85 13.13 7.99
C THR A 93 54.20 13.47 6.64
N ALA A 94 53.20 12.72 6.19
CA ALA A 94 52.57 12.89 4.88
C ALA A 94 51.31 13.83 4.91
N GLY A 95 51.20 14.68 5.89
CA GLY A 95 49.98 15.47 6.15
C GLY A 95 49.44 16.24 4.94
N TYR A 96 50.29 16.90 4.15
CA TYR A 96 49.86 17.62 2.96
C TYR A 96 49.42 16.68 1.82
N ASP A 97 50.18 15.65 1.52
CA ASP A 97 49.88 14.71 0.44
C ASP A 97 48.60 13.91 0.75
N ASN A 98 48.40 13.54 2.01
CA ASN A 98 47.20 12.87 2.47
C ASN A 98 45.94 13.76 2.29
N VAL A 99 46.01 15.04 2.63
CA VAL A 99 44.90 15.99 2.42
C VAL A 99 44.59 16.18 0.93
N GLN A 100 45.62 16.24 0.07
CA GLN A 100 45.42 16.35 -1.38
C GLN A 100 44.79 15.05 -1.96
N ASN A 101 45.26 13.89 -1.55
CA ASN A 101 44.70 12.60 -1.98
C ASN A 101 43.25 12.45 -1.51
N ALA A 102 42.92 12.83 -0.28
CA ALA A 102 41.54 12.84 0.23
C ALA A 102 40.65 13.79 -0.58
N LYS A 103 41.14 15.00 -0.92
CA LYS A 103 40.38 15.95 -1.73
C LYS A 103 40.10 15.41 -3.14
N VAL A 104 41.10 14.85 -3.83
CA VAL A 104 40.93 14.29 -5.16
C VAL A 104 39.91 13.13 -5.12
N LEU A 105 39.97 12.29 -4.09
CA LEU A 105 39.01 11.19 -3.92
C LEU A 105 37.60 11.71 -3.63
N THR A 106 37.45 12.73 -2.79
CA THR A 106 36.17 13.41 -2.53
C THR A 106 35.57 13.98 -3.81
N ASP A 107 36.36 14.71 -4.60
CA ASP A 107 35.88 15.32 -5.84
C ASP A 107 35.44 14.25 -6.86
N LEU A 108 36.18 13.15 -6.94
CA LEU A 108 35.86 12.02 -7.83
C LEU A 108 34.57 11.32 -7.40
N LEU A 109 34.42 10.98 -6.13
CA LEU A 109 33.20 10.35 -5.61
C LEU A 109 31.99 11.27 -5.74
N THR A 110 32.16 12.57 -5.49
CA THR A 110 31.11 13.57 -5.69
C THR A 110 30.67 13.65 -7.16
N ALA A 111 31.61 13.56 -8.09
CA ALA A 111 31.30 13.52 -9.52
C ALA A 111 30.53 12.27 -9.94
N ILE A 112 30.88 11.10 -9.37
CA ILE A 112 30.19 9.82 -9.64
C ILE A 112 28.77 9.81 -9.04
N ILE A 113 28.61 10.33 -7.81
CA ILE A 113 27.31 10.47 -7.16
C ILE A 113 26.41 11.42 -7.97
N GLY A 114 26.99 12.47 -8.54
CA GLY A 114 26.29 13.44 -9.38
C GLY A 114 25.54 14.54 -8.59
N PRO A 115 25.00 15.52 -9.33
CA PRO A 115 24.45 16.76 -8.74
C PRO A 115 23.15 16.54 -7.96
N ASN A 116 22.38 15.51 -8.32
CA ASN A 116 21.07 15.23 -7.69
C ASN A 116 21.20 14.52 -6.33
N ARG A 117 22.40 14.15 -5.92
CA ARG A 117 22.71 13.45 -4.67
C ARG A 117 21.70 12.33 -4.38
N PRO A 118 21.63 11.28 -5.23
CA PRO A 118 20.69 10.19 -5.05
C PRO A 118 20.97 9.36 -3.79
N VAL A 119 22.13 9.58 -3.15
CA VAL A 119 22.58 8.92 -1.91
C VAL A 119 23.07 9.98 -0.93
N ASP A 120 22.88 9.74 0.37
CA ASP A 120 23.24 10.68 1.43
C ASP A 120 24.68 10.48 1.91
N GLN A 121 25.14 9.24 1.92
CA GLN A 121 26.46 8.87 2.41
C GLN A 121 27.04 7.71 1.63
N LEU A 122 28.35 7.72 1.47
CA LEU A 122 29.14 6.66 0.89
C LEU A 122 30.36 6.41 1.75
N TYR A 123 30.71 5.13 1.95
CA TYR A 123 31.96 4.72 2.57
C TYR A 123 32.70 3.72 1.68
N LEU A 124 34.03 3.87 1.61
CA LEU A 124 34.94 2.90 1.03
C LEU A 124 35.73 2.27 2.18
N TYR A 125 35.70 0.97 2.29
CA TYR A 125 36.45 0.20 3.27
C TYR A 125 37.55 -0.59 2.57
N SER A 126 38.77 -0.54 3.10
CA SER A 126 39.84 -1.46 2.70
C SER A 126 39.62 -2.83 3.37
N MET A 127 40.02 -3.89 2.72
CA MET A 127 40.01 -5.25 3.32
C MET A 127 40.97 -5.35 4.49
N GLU A 128 42.06 -4.60 4.47
CA GLU A 128 43.10 -4.65 5.49
C GLU A 128 42.92 -3.58 6.57
N HIS A 129 42.97 -2.32 6.17
CA HIS A 129 42.81 -1.19 7.08
C HIS A 129 42.42 0.09 6.34
N GLY A 130 41.63 0.89 6.97
CA GLY A 130 41.24 2.22 6.49
C GLY A 130 39.83 2.32 5.90
N VAL A 131 39.17 3.39 6.25
CA VAL A 131 37.84 3.78 5.80
C VAL A 131 37.85 5.21 5.30
N PHE A 132 37.20 5.46 4.18
CA PHE A 132 37.00 6.79 3.63
C PHE A 132 35.52 7.08 3.42
N GLY A 133 35.01 8.15 4.02
CA GLY A 133 33.62 8.59 3.88
C GLY A 133 33.49 9.81 2.98
N ASN A 134 32.40 9.84 2.21
CA ASN A 134 32.02 10.99 1.40
C ASN A 134 30.50 11.19 1.44
N GLY A 135 30.07 12.41 1.76
CA GLY A 135 28.65 12.75 1.86
C GLY A 135 28.36 13.68 3.02
N LEU A 136 27.46 13.28 3.93
CA LEU A 136 27.16 14.03 5.15
C LEU A 136 28.33 14.01 6.14
N ASP A 137 29.04 12.89 6.22
CA ASP A 137 30.19 12.68 7.08
C ASP A 137 31.41 12.27 6.25
N ASN A 138 32.44 13.13 6.24
CA ASN A 138 33.70 12.86 5.55
C ASN A 138 34.68 12.18 6.52
N MET A 139 34.32 10.98 6.97
CA MET A 139 35.12 10.21 7.89
C MET A 139 36.35 9.61 7.21
N ALA A 140 37.46 9.65 7.93
CA ALA A 140 38.68 8.93 7.57
C ALA A 140 39.23 8.24 8.84
N THR A 141 39.28 6.91 8.85
CA THR A 141 39.80 6.14 9.98
C THR A 141 40.72 5.03 9.49
N THR A 142 41.49 4.47 10.42
CA THR A 142 42.35 3.31 10.19
C THR A 142 41.68 2.00 10.61
N GLU A 143 40.39 2.00 10.90
CA GLU A 143 39.64 0.80 11.29
C GLU A 143 39.59 -0.22 10.15
N SER A 144 39.59 -1.50 10.49
CA SER A 144 39.42 -2.58 9.53
C SER A 144 37.94 -2.84 9.26
N ALA A 145 37.58 -3.22 8.04
CA ALA A 145 36.21 -3.63 7.69
C ALA A 145 35.71 -4.79 8.56
N SER A 146 36.62 -5.70 8.99
CA SER A 146 36.28 -6.84 9.84
C SER A 146 35.83 -6.47 11.27
N SER A 147 35.99 -5.23 11.70
CA SER A 147 35.49 -4.76 13.01
C SER A 147 33.99 -4.45 13.02
N PHE A 148 33.35 -4.39 11.85
CA PHE A 148 31.95 -4.02 11.74
C PHE A 148 31.01 -5.26 11.75
N PRO A 149 29.84 -5.17 12.41
CA PRO A 149 28.93 -6.31 12.60
C PRO A 149 28.40 -6.92 11.29
N TRP A 150 28.33 -6.15 10.22
CA TRP A 150 27.82 -6.60 8.92
C TRP A 150 28.84 -7.37 8.08
N TYR A 151 30.13 -7.40 8.47
CA TYR A 151 31.23 -7.92 7.64
C TYR A 151 31.08 -9.41 7.31
N GLU A 152 30.87 -10.25 8.32
CA GLU A 152 30.70 -11.70 8.13
C GLU A 152 29.45 -11.99 7.28
N ALA A 153 28.32 -11.34 7.59
CA ALA A 153 27.09 -11.50 6.82
C ALA A 153 27.27 -11.12 5.35
N LEU A 154 28.11 -10.10 5.05
CA LEU A 154 28.42 -9.70 3.68
C LEU A 154 29.23 -10.77 2.95
N LEU A 155 30.24 -11.33 3.60
CA LEU A 155 31.10 -12.34 2.97
C LEU A 155 30.37 -13.65 2.68
N ASP A 156 29.44 -14.03 3.57
CA ASP A 156 28.62 -15.23 3.44
C ASP A 156 27.43 -15.06 2.47
N SER A 157 27.13 -13.79 2.10
CA SER A 157 25.98 -13.52 1.24
C SER A 157 26.19 -13.91 -0.22
N PRO A 158 25.14 -14.30 -0.96
CA PRO A 158 25.20 -14.47 -2.39
C PRO A 158 25.72 -13.21 -3.08
N HIS A 159 26.65 -13.34 -4.01
CA HIS A 159 27.27 -12.23 -4.73
C HIS A 159 28.04 -11.22 -3.87
N GLN A 160 28.27 -11.52 -2.58
CA GLN A 160 28.93 -10.63 -1.61
C GLN A 160 28.34 -9.22 -1.61
N LYS A 161 27.02 -9.20 -1.52
CA LYS A 161 26.17 -7.99 -1.48
C LYS A 161 25.07 -8.20 -0.46
N ILE A 162 24.87 -7.24 0.44
CA ILE A 162 23.76 -7.22 1.39
C ILE A 162 23.12 -5.84 1.46
N ILE A 163 21.85 -5.84 1.83
CA ILE A 163 21.07 -4.62 2.01
C ILE A 163 20.47 -4.67 3.43
N LEU A 164 20.78 -3.66 4.21
CA LEU A 164 20.33 -3.55 5.60
C LEU A 164 19.63 -2.21 5.83
N CYS A 165 18.66 -2.21 6.72
CA CYS A 165 18.10 -0.98 7.26
C CYS A 165 18.60 -0.80 8.69
N ASN A 166 19.45 0.21 8.92
CA ASN A 166 20.09 0.43 10.21
C ASN A 166 20.18 1.91 10.57
N THR A 167 20.44 2.18 11.84
CA THR A 167 20.85 3.51 12.32
C THR A 167 22.34 3.70 12.13
N ASP A 168 22.76 4.95 11.93
CA ASP A 168 24.17 5.33 11.96
C ASP A 168 24.33 6.54 12.90
N ASP A 169 24.91 6.31 14.07
CA ASP A 169 25.06 7.33 15.11
C ASP A 169 25.86 8.55 14.64
N ARG A 170 26.77 8.39 13.68
CA ARG A 170 27.56 9.47 13.09
C ARG A 170 26.71 10.39 12.23
N LEU A 171 25.66 9.83 11.60
CA LEU A 171 24.77 10.54 10.69
C LEU A 171 23.50 11.06 11.37
N THR A 172 23.10 10.52 12.51
CA THR A 172 21.90 10.92 13.25
C THR A 172 21.86 12.42 13.57
N LYS A 173 23.02 13.02 13.82
CA LYS A 173 23.15 14.47 14.10
C LYS A 173 22.69 15.39 12.97
N TYR A 174 22.60 14.89 11.75
CA TYR A 174 22.14 15.65 10.58
C TYR A 174 20.62 15.59 10.38
N TYR A 175 19.92 14.78 11.17
CA TYR A 175 18.48 14.56 11.05
C TYR A 175 17.76 14.87 12.36
N SER A 176 16.69 15.67 12.28
CA SER A 176 15.85 16.03 13.43
C SER A 176 14.74 15.01 13.71
N TYR A 177 14.52 14.06 12.80
CA TYR A 177 13.42 13.10 12.86
C TYR A 177 13.95 11.69 13.08
N ALA A 178 13.20 10.87 13.81
CA ALA A 178 13.55 9.47 14.03
C ALA A 178 13.71 8.70 12.71
N GLU A 179 12.81 8.95 11.74
CA GLU A 179 12.90 8.36 10.41
C GLU A 179 14.19 8.72 9.66
N GLY A 180 14.67 9.95 9.84
CA GLY A 180 15.91 10.43 9.21
C GLY A 180 17.18 9.77 9.75
N SER A 181 17.12 9.18 10.94
CA SER A 181 18.26 8.50 11.55
C SER A 181 18.45 7.05 11.07
N HIS A 182 17.49 6.52 10.32
CA HIS A 182 17.57 5.19 9.71
C HIS A 182 17.95 5.30 8.24
N PHE A 183 18.84 4.41 7.82
CA PHE A 183 19.38 4.39 6.48
C PHE A 183 19.17 3.02 5.86
N LEU A 184 18.73 3.04 4.63
CA LEU A 184 18.86 1.91 3.74
C LEU A 184 20.30 1.88 3.26
N SER A 185 21.05 0.83 3.63
CA SER A 185 22.48 0.68 3.38
C SER A 185 22.72 -0.52 2.50
N LEU A 186 23.36 -0.30 1.37
CA LEU A 186 23.82 -1.37 0.48
C LEU A 186 25.32 -1.53 0.65
N TYR A 187 25.76 -2.74 0.97
CA TYR A 187 27.15 -3.15 1.06
C TYR A 187 27.50 -4.07 -0.12
N SER A 188 28.62 -3.84 -0.77
CA SER A 188 29.08 -4.64 -1.89
C SER A 188 30.60 -4.76 -1.91
N VAL A 189 31.11 -5.96 -2.06
CA VAL A 189 32.55 -6.20 -2.25
C VAL A 189 32.93 -5.82 -3.68
N TYR A 190 33.91 -4.95 -3.84
CA TYR A 190 34.51 -4.69 -5.15
C TYR A 190 35.85 -5.44 -5.33
N ARG A 191 36.15 -5.79 -6.57
CA ARG A 191 37.23 -6.66 -6.91
C ARG A 191 38.22 -6.00 -7.87
N SER A 192 39.47 -6.49 -7.85
CA SER A 192 40.45 -6.14 -8.85
C SER A 192 40.11 -6.73 -10.22
N ASN A 193 40.88 -6.32 -11.23
CA ASN A 193 40.82 -6.94 -12.56
C ASN A 193 41.20 -8.44 -12.56
N TYR A 194 41.85 -8.90 -11.49
CA TYR A 194 42.20 -10.30 -11.26
C TYR A 194 41.20 -11.05 -10.38
N ASN A 195 40.01 -10.47 -10.18
CA ASN A 195 38.93 -11.02 -9.35
C ASN A 195 39.28 -11.22 -7.86
N THR A 196 40.34 -10.58 -7.36
CA THR A 196 40.66 -10.58 -5.91
C THR A 196 39.84 -9.48 -5.20
N PRO A 197 39.24 -9.75 -4.02
CA PRO A 197 38.59 -8.73 -3.21
C PRO A 197 39.59 -7.61 -2.87
N GLN A 198 39.21 -6.35 -3.13
CA GLN A 198 40.05 -5.18 -2.84
C GLN A 198 39.48 -4.34 -1.71
N GLY A 199 38.17 -4.31 -1.58
CA GLY A 199 37.50 -3.52 -0.56
C GLY A 199 35.97 -3.66 -0.63
N ILE A 200 35.32 -2.87 0.21
CA ILE A 200 33.87 -2.87 0.33
C ILE A 200 33.37 -1.44 0.11
N ILE A 201 32.31 -1.34 -0.65
CA ILE A 201 31.55 -0.09 -0.87
C ILE A 201 30.30 -0.19 -0.01
N GLU A 202 30.05 0.83 0.79
CA GLU A 202 28.79 1.04 1.47
C GLU A 202 28.15 2.31 0.93
N VAL A 203 26.92 2.21 0.44
CA VAL A 203 26.10 3.34 -0.04
C VAL A 203 24.84 3.43 0.81
N LYS A 204 24.61 4.62 1.36
CA LYS A 204 23.50 4.87 2.28
C LYS A 204 22.55 5.94 1.77
N ARG A 205 21.27 5.71 2.02
CA ARG A 205 20.20 6.69 1.84
C ARG A 205 19.26 6.67 3.02
N SER A 206 18.88 7.85 3.51
CA SER A 206 17.85 7.98 4.55
C SER A 206 16.52 7.43 4.04
N ILE A 207 15.82 6.68 4.86
CA ILE A 207 14.49 6.15 4.52
C ILE A 207 13.40 7.20 4.51
N THR A 208 13.71 8.47 4.83
CA THR A 208 12.73 9.58 4.84
C THR A 208 12.03 9.74 3.49
N SER A 209 12.75 9.56 2.37
CA SER A 209 12.17 9.63 1.03
C SER A 209 11.17 8.50 0.76
N LEU A 210 11.49 7.28 1.18
CA LEU A 210 10.61 6.12 1.11
C LEU A 210 9.36 6.35 1.97
N TYR A 211 9.54 6.83 3.21
CA TYR A 211 8.43 7.12 4.13
C TYR A 211 7.48 8.17 3.57
N SER A 212 8.01 9.24 2.96
CA SER A 212 7.17 10.28 2.35
C SER A 212 6.34 9.75 1.18
N LYS A 213 6.91 8.86 0.36
CA LYS A 213 6.19 8.19 -0.72
C LYS A 213 5.07 7.29 -0.18
N ILE A 214 5.36 6.47 0.85
CA ILE A 214 4.36 5.60 1.48
C ILE A 214 3.23 6.42 2.10
N LYS A 215 3.55 7.49 2.85
CA LYS A 215 2.56 8.40 3.43
C LYS A 215 1.69 9.11 2.40
N SER A 216 2.17 9.30 1.18
CA SER A 216 1.40 9.90 0.08
C SER A 216 0.39 8.94 -0.56
N LEU A 217 0.48 7.64 -0.31
CA LEU A 217 -0.51 6.68 -0.77
C LEU A 217 -1.84 6.93 -0.05
N SER A 218 -2.90 6.95 -0.82
CA SER A 218 -4.25 7.12 -0.27
C SER A 218 -4.68 5.84 0.45
N THR A 219 -4.85 5.94 1.76
CA THR A 219 -5.36 4.86 2.59
C THR A 219 -6.86 5.05 2.80
N SER A 220 -7.67 4.45 1.92
CA SER A 220 -9.15 4.56 1.97
C SER A 220 -9.79 3.55 2.93
N TYR A 221 -9.05 2.48 3.28
CA TYR A 221 -9.57 1.32 4.02
C TYR A 221 -8.84 1.09 5.36
N GLY A 222 -8.16 2.11 5.92
CA GLY A 222 -7.43 1.96 7.17
C GLY A 222 -6.24 0.99 7.07
N GLU A 223 -5.60 0.95 5.91
CA GLU A 223 -4.47 0.06 5.60
C GLU A 223 -3.30 0.29 6.56
N LYS A 224 -2.78 -0.80 7.12
CA LYS A 224 -1.50 -0.82 7.84
C LYS A 224 -0.45 -1.40 6.90
N ILE A 225 0.55 -0.59 6.53
CA ILE A 225 1.62 -0.97 5.61
C ILE A 225 2.83 -1.41 6.43
N TYR A 226 3.42 -2.53 6.06
CA TYR A 226 4.65 -3.06 6.66
C TYR A 226 5.65 -3.42 5.57
N ILE A 227 6.93 -3.15 5.84
CA ILE A 227 8.04 -3.53 4.98
C ILE A 227 9.09 -4.18 5.86
N CYS A 228 9.49 -5.40 5.50
CA CYS A 228 10.57 -6.14 6.13
C CYS A 228 11.72 -6.34 5.14
N ASP A 229 12.94 -6.37 5.64
CA ASP A 229 14.10 -6.74 4.84
C ASP A 229 14.15 -8.25 4.55
N ALA A 230 15.14 -8.69 3.80
CA ALA A 230 15.30 -10.10 3.44
C ALA A 230 15.51 -11.04 4.65
N GLY A 231 15.91 -10.51 5.80
CA GLY A 231 16.03 -11.22 7.07
C GLY A 231 14.77 -11.20 7.92
N GLY A 232 13.71 -10.50 7.48
CA GLY A 232 12.46 -10.34 8.23
C GLY A 232 12.48 -9.20 9.25
N ALA A 233 13.55 -8.40 9.30
CA ALA A 233 13.59 -7.24 10.20
C ALA A 233 12.70 -6.11 9.67
N LEU A 234 11.95 -5.47 10.56
CA LEU A 234 11.00 -4.41 10.22
C LEU A 234 11.73 -3.14 9.78
N VAL A 235 11.44 -2.68 8.56
CA VAL A 235 11.94 -1.43 7.97
C VAL A 235 10.92 -0.31 8.09
N TYR A 236 9.63 -0.62 7.91
CA TYR A 236 8.51 0.31 8.03
C TYR A 236 7.30 -0.36 8.68
N PRO A 237 6.62 0.31 9.64
CA PRO A 237 7.00 1.54 10.34
C PRO A 237 8.13 1.29 11.36
N LEU A 238 8.87 2.34 11.75
CA LEU A 238 9.96 2.22 12.73
C LEU A 238 9.49 1.86 14.14
N SER A 239 8.25 2.21 14.51
CA SER A 239 7.67 1.80 15.77
C SER A 239 7.24 0.34 15.67
N SER A 240 8.01 -0.57 16.30
CA SER A 240 7.64 -1.98 16.36
C SER A 240 6.31 -2.15 17.10
N SER A 241 5.30 -2.61 16.41
CA SER A 241 4.15 -3.23 17.05
C SER A 241 4.44 -4.74 17.15
N SER A 242 4.14 -5.37 18.28
CA SER A 242 4.20 -6.84 18.40
C SER A 242 3.31 -7.54 17.37
N GLU A 243 2.37 -6.81 16.79
CA GLU A 243 1.43 -7.30 15.78
C GLU A 243 2.11 -7.68 14.45
N TYR A 244 3.15 -6.91 14.02
CA TYR A 244 3.77 -7.19 12.71
C TYR A 244 4.40 -8.57 12.66
N GLN A 245 5.03 -9.02 13.76
CA GLN A 245 5.70 -10.31 13.82
C GLN A 245 4.70 -11.46 13.59
N ALA A 246 3.52 -11.38 14.20
CA ALA A 246 2.48 -12.38 14.01
C ALA A 246 2.00 -12.45 12.54
N TYR A 247 1.87 -11.30 11.88
CA TYR A 247 1.53 -11.26 10.45
C TYR A 247 2.65 -11.82 9.58
N TYR A 248 3.91 -11.44 9.87
CA TYR A 248 5.07 -11.90 9.12
C TYR A 248 5.25 -13.41 9.24
N ASP A 249 5.21 -13.96 10.45
CA ASP A 249 5.31 -15.40 10.72
C ASP A 249 4.19 -16.18 10.02
N TYR A 250 2.97 -15.61 9.99
CA TYR A 250 1.84 -16.22 9.29
C TYR A 250 2.06 -16.28 7.78
N ILE A 251 2.40 -15.15 7.12
CA ILE A 251 2.59 -15.14 5.68
C ILE A 251 3.78 -15.99 5.24
N THR A 252 4.86 -16.05 6.03
CA THR A 252 6.03 -16.90 5.70
C THR A 252 5.76 -18.39 5.87
N SER A 253 4.72 -18.77 6.63
CA SER A 253 4.29 -20.17 6.79
C SER A 253 3.45 -20.70 5.63
N LEU A 254 3.05 -19.84 4.69
CA LEU A 254 2.17 -20.18 3.58
C LEU A 254 2.97 -20.31 2.27
N ASP A 255 2.62 -21.32 1.47
CA ASP A 255 3.17 -21.47 0.11
C ASP A 255 2.36 -20.62 -0.88
N PHE A 256 2.99 -19.68 -1.56
CA PHE A 256 2.32 -18.78 -2.51
C PHE A 256 2.96 -18.80 -3.90
N VAL A 257 2.14 -18.53 -4.92
CA VAL A 257 2.51 -18.72 -6.33
C VAL A 257 2.21 -17.50 -7.21
N SER A 258 1.68 -16.40 -6.65
CA SER A 258 1.29 -15.20 -7.42
C SER A 258 2.11 -13.96 -7.01
N ASP A 259 2.12 -12.94 -7.89
CA ASP A 259 2.84 -11.68 -7.69
C ASP A 259 2.42 -10.95 -6.40
N VAL A 260 1.11 -10.93 -6.12
CA VAL A 260 0.57 -10.53 -4.82
C VAL A 260 -0.31 -11.66 -4.30
N ASN A 261 -0.08 -12.05 -3.07
CA ASN A 261 -0.84 -13.09 -2.41
C ASN A 261 -1.74 -12.48 -1.35
N VAL A 262 -2.96 -13.02 -1.23
CA VAL A 262 -3.94 -12.57 -0.26
C VAL A 262 -4.20 -13.66 0.76
N ALA A 263 -3.88 -13.40 2.00
CA ALA A 263 -4.12 -14.30 3.12
C ALA A 263 -5.22 -13.75 4.05
N VAL A 264 -5.92 -14.62 4.76
CA VAL A 264 -6.92 -14.25 5.76
C VAL A 264 -6.38 -14.61 7.14
N PHE A 265 -6.05 -13.60 7.94
CA PHE A 265 -5.53 -13.78 9.29
C PHE A 265 -6.67 -13.69 10.32
N GLU A 266 -6.80 -14.69 11.20
CA GLU A 266 -7.78 -14.78 12.30
C GLU A 266 -9.24 -14.48 11.91
N LYS A 267 -9.61 -14.64 10.63
CA LYS A 267 -10.95 -14.35 10.05
C LYS A 267 -11.37 -12.88 10.07
N ASP A 268 -10.55 -11.97 10.58
CA ASP A 268 -10.90 -10.56 10.74
C ASP A 268 -10.01 -9.62 9.92
N SER A 269 -8.89 -10.08 9.42
CA SER A 269 -7.95 -9.26 8.64
C SER A 269 -7.56 -9.93 7.33
N TYR A 270 -7.42 -9.11 6.28
CA TYR A 270 -6.83 -9.51 5.01
C TYR A 270 -5.40 -9.00 4.95
N ILE A 271 -4.46 -9.86 4.55
CA ILE A 271 -3.06 -9.52 4.35
C ILE A 271 -2.76 -9.67 2.87
N PHE A 272 -2.40 -8.58 2.22
CA PHE A 272 -1.90 -8.54 0.85
C PHE A 272 -0.38 -8.45 0.93
N HIS A 273 0.35 -9.40 0.36
CA HIS A 273 1.80 -9.40 0.47
C HIS A 273 2.49 -9.80 -0.83
N THR A 274 3.68 -9.27 -1.01
CA THR A 274 4.60 -9.60 -2.09
C THR A 274 6.03 -9.57 -1.57
N THR A 275 6.89 -10.42 -2.13
CA THR A 275 8.33 -10.41 -1.87
C THR A 275 9.03 -10.12 -3.18
N SER A 276 9.92 -9.13 -3.17
CA SER A 276 10.69 -8.76 -4.34
C SER A 276 11.78 -9.77 -4.63
N ASP A 277 11.83 -10.29 -5.84
CA ASP A 277 12.93 -11.13 -6.34
C ASP A 277 14.26 -10.36 -6.48
N TYR A 278 14.16 -9.02 -6.64
CA TYR A 278 15.33 -8.16 -6.80
C TYR A 278 16.01 -7.85 -5.47
N SER A 279 15.24 -7.41 -4.48
CA SER A 279 15.77 -6.94 -3.20
C SER A 279 15.65 -7.96 -2.07
N GLY A 280 14.76 -8.94 -2.21
CA GLY A 280 14.39 -9.87 -1.14
C GLY A 280 13.48 -9.25 -0.07
N PHE A 281 13.10 -7.97 -0.20
CA PHE A 281 12.22 -7.30 0.75
C PHE A 281 10.79 -7.79 0.61
N THR A 282 10.14 -8.00 1.76
CA THR A 282 8.73 -8.36 1.82
C THR A 282 7.90 -7.14 2.19
N THR A 283 6.97 -6.79 1.31
CA THR A 283 5.96 -5.75 1.56
C THR A 283 4.63 -6.40 1.82
N PHE A 284 3.95 -5.99 2.89
CA PHE A 284 2.58 -6.44 3.13
C PHE A 284 1.70 -5.34 3.70
N ILE A 285 0.43 -5.38 3.28
CA ILE A 285 -0.61 -4.46 3.71
C ILE A 285 -1.69 -5.25 4.43
N VAL A 286 -1.99 -4.83 5.65
CA VAL A 286 -3.03 -5.44 6.49
C VAL A 286 -4.23 -4.52 6.52
N VAL A 287 -5.41 -5.07 6.21
CA VAL A 287 -6.70 -4.38 6.26
C VAL A 287 -7.67 -5.16 7.08
N GLN A 288 -8.31 -4.50 8.05
CA GLN A 288 -9.35 -5.13 8.84
C GLN A 288 -10.63 -5.30 8.03
N ASN A 289 -11.30 -6.43 8.18
CA ASN A 289 -12.56 -6.73 7.48
C ASN A 289 -13.62 -5.65 7.72
N HIS A 290 -13.69 -5.12 8.95
CA HIS A 290 -14.61 -4.03 9.30
C HIS A 290 -14.36 -2.76 8.46
N ASP A 291 -13.10 -2.36 8.28
CA ASP A 291 -12.75 -1.14 7.55
C ASP A 291 -12.99 -1.31 6.03
N LEU A 292 -12.70 -2.49 5.51
CA LEU A 292 -12.99 -2.86 4.13
C LEU A 292 -14.51 -2.83 3.82
N LEU A 293 -15.35 -3.16 4.81
CA LEU A 293 -16.81 -3.17 4.66
C LEU A 293 -17.46 -1.79 4.88
N LYS A 294 -16.77 -0.82 5.46
CA LYS A 294 -17.30 0.53 5.71
C LYS A 294 -17.98 1.20 4.50
N PRO A 295 -17.34 1.27 3.31
CA PRO A 295 -17.98 1.85 2.13
C PRO A 295 -19.24 1.10 1.72
N ILE A 296 -19.26 -0.23 1.92
CA ILE A 296 -20.39 -1.09 1.61
C ILE A 296 -21.58 -0.78 2.53
N TYR A 297 -21.32 -0.65 3.83
CA TYR A 297 -22.40 -0.28 4.78
C TYR A 297 -23.02 1.08 4.44
N HIS A 298 -22.19 2.08 4.13
CA HIS A 298 -22.67 3.40 3.74
C HIS A 298 -23.51 3.34 2.45
N PHE A 299 -23.03 2.60 1.46
CA PHE A 299 -23.77 2.36 0.21
C PHE A 299 -25.12 1.68 0.47
N VAL A 300 -25.17 0.64 1.29
CA VAL A 300 -26.41 -0.07 1.64
C VAL A 300 -27.40 0.85 2.39
N GLN A 301 -26.91 1.66 3.33
CA GLN A 301 -27.74 2.61 4.07
C GLN A 301 -28.40 3.66 3.15
N ILE A 302 -27.65 4.23 2.22
CA ILE A 302 -28.18 5.19 1.24
C ILE A 302 -29.25 4.53 0.37
N ASN A 303 -28.97 3.34 -0.16
CA ASN A 303 -29.94 2.62 -1.00
C ASN A 303 -31.20 2.23 -0.24
N LEU A 304 -31.08 1.84 1.04
CA LEU A 304 -32.24 1.57 1.90
C LEU A 304 -33.10 2.82 2.11
N MET A 305 -32.49 3.98 2.33
CA MET A 305 -33.20 5.25 2.48
C MET A 305 -33.95 5.64 1.20
N ILE A 306 -33.29 5.49 0.04
CA ILE A 306 -33.92 5.72 -1.27
C ILE A 306 -35.09 4.75 -1.49
N PHE A 307 -34.93 3.48 -1.14
CA PHE A 307 -35.99 2.48 -1.25
C PHE A 307 -37.23 2.83 -0.40
N ILE A 308 -37.04 3.28 0.84
CA ILE A 308 -38.12 3.72 1.72
C ILE A 308 -38.85 4.89 1.07
N LEU A 309 -38.14 5.89 0.53
CA LEU A 309 -38.72 7.03 -0.14
C LEU A 309 -39.55 6.63 -1.36
N ILE A 310 -39.02 5.74 -2.21
CA ILE A 310 -39.73 5.20 -3.37
C ILE A 310 -40.99 4.43 -2.91
N THR A 311 -40.91 3.66 -1.83
CA THR A 311 -42.04 2.89 -1.30
C THR A 311 -43.16 3.83 -0.84
N ILE A 312 -42.84 4.91 -0.14
CA ILE A 312 -43.83 5.94 0.27
C ILE A 312 -44.48 6.63 -0.95
N PHE A 313 -43.68 6.96 -1.95
CA PHE A 313 -44.15 7.57 -3.20
C PHE A 313 -45.05 6.60 -3.99
N THR A 314 -44.70 5.33 -4.05
CA THR A 314 -45.50 4.29 -4.70
C THR A 314 -46.84 4.09 -3.98
N LEU A 315 -46.86 4.14 -2.65
CA LEU A 315 -48.09 4.10 -1.87
C LEU A 315 -49.03 5.31 -2.20
N PHE A 316 -48.46 6.50 -2.27
CA PHE A 316 -49.18 7.70 -2.67
C PHE A 316 -49.78 7.60 -4.07
N LEU A 317 -48.98 7.16 -5.05
CA LEU A 317 -49.45 6.92 -6.42
C LEU A 317 -50.53 5.85 -6.48
N SER A 318 -50.39 4.76 -5.72
CA SER A 318 -51.40 3.70 -5.64
C SER A 318 -52.79 4.23 -5.17
N ILE A 319 -52.79 5.11 -4.16
CA ILE A 319 -54.00 5.76 -3.69
C ILE A 319 -54.61 6.65 -4.78
N MET A 320 -53.77 7.43 -5.47
CA MET A 320 -54.20 8.34 -6.51
C MET A 320 -54.84 7.60 -7.71
N VAL A 321 -54.13 6.55 -8.20
CA VAL A 321 -54.59 5.72 -9.32
C VAL A 321 -55.90 5.00 -8.97
N ALA A 322 -56.00 4.43 -7.76
CA ALA A 322 -57.20 3.76 -7.31
C ALA A 322 -58.41 4.72 -7.27
N LYS A 323 -58.25 5.94 -6.80
CA LYS A 323 -59.29 6.96 -6.83
C LYS A 323 -59.68 7.35 -8.27
N PHE A 324 -58.70 7.55 -9.14
CA PHE A 324 -58.94 7.99 -10.53
C PHE A 324 -59.70 6.94 -11.34
N ILE A 325 -59.50 5.65 -11.09
CA ILE A 325 -60.20 4.56 -11.77
C ILE A 325 -61.58 4.29 -11.14
N THR A 326 -61.66 4.28 -9.81
CA THR A 326 -62.89 3.84 -9.10
C THR A 326 -63.98 4.91 -9.14
N ILE A 327 -63.65 6.20 -9.09
CA ILE A 327 -64.65 7.29 -9.11
C ILE A 327 -65.49 7.27 -10.40
N PRO A 328 -64.89 7.23 -11.62
CA PRO A 328 -65.69 7.15 -12.86
C PRO A 328 -66.55 5.89 -12.94
N ILE A 329 -65.95 4.72 -12.57
CA ILE A 329 -66.68 3.44 -12.61
C ILE A 329 -67.89 3.45 -11.67
N THR A 330 -67.72 3.97 -10.47
CA THR A 330 -68.84 4.06 -9.50
C THR A 330 -69.93 5.01 -10.01
N ARG A 331 -69.56 6.12 -10.66
CA ARG A 331 -70.54 7.04 -11.29
C ARG A 331 -71.34 6.33 -12.40
N ILE A 332 -70.67 5.62 -13.29
CA ILE A 332 -71.33 4.87 -14.34
C ILE A 332 -72.26 3.79 -13.75
N TYR A 333 -71.78 3.05 -12.75
CA TYR A 333 -72.58 2.03 -12.08
C TYR A 333 -73.85 2.62 -11.40
N THR A 334 -73.72 3.73 -10.68
CA THR A 334 -74.89 4.38 -10.06
C THR A 334 -75.87 4.96 -11.07
N GLN A 335 -75.37 5.48 -12.21
CA GLN A 335 -76.24 5.92 -13.30
C GLN A 335 -77.00 4.73 -13.94
N VAL A 336 -76.34 3.65 -14.22
CA VAL A 336 -77.00 2.44 -14.80
C VAL A 336 -78.02 1.86 -13.83
N GLN A 337 -77.72 1.84 -12.54
CA GLN A 337 -78.64 1.35 -11.52
C GLN A 337 -79.85 2.26 -11.36
N SER A 338 -79.68 3.60 -11.47
CA SER A 338 -80.83 4.55 -11.45
C SER A 338 -81.70 4.47 -12.69
N PHE A 339 -81.13 4.14 -13.85
CA PHE A 339 -81.86 3.80 -15.07
C PHE A 339 -82.76 2.56 -14.90
N HIS A 340 -82.16 1.45 -14.36
CA HIS A 340 -82.90 0.21 -14.12
C HIS A 340 -84.03 0.35 -13.06
N MET A 341 -83.84 1.14 -12.02
CA MET A 341 -84.93 1.39 -11.02
C MET A 341 -86.07 2.22 -11.62
N ASN A 342 -85.79 3.19 -12.49
CA ASN A 342 -86.81 3.91 -13.19
C ASN A 342 -87.59 3.12 -14.21
N GLU A 343 -87.01 2.08 -14.83
CA GLU A 343 -87.70 1.16 -15.75
C GLU A 343 -88.61 0.18 -14.99
N THR A 344 -88.26 -0.24 -13.79
CA THR A 344 -89.09 -1.13 -12.97
C THR A 344 -90.32 -0.43 -12.39
N ASP A 345 -90.22 0.87 -12.08
CA ASP A 345 -91.36 1.64 -11.61
C ASP A 345 -92.37 2.03 -12.73
N GLN A 346 -91.94 1.91 -14.03
CA GLN A 346 -92.86 2.22 -15.17
C GLN A 346 -93.57 0.96 -15.71
N THR A 347 -93.27 -0.25 -15.20
CA THR A 347 -93.89 -1.53 -15.62
C THR A 347 -94.97 -2.01 -14.64
N ASP A 348 -95.16 -1.30 -13.50
CA ASP A 348 -96.21 -1.62 -12.49
C ASP A 348 -97.38 -0.59 -12.47
N GLU A 349 -97.58 0.24 -13.48
CA GLU A 349 -98.80 0.96 -13.82
C GLU A 349 -99.43 0.29 -15.07
#